data_dd4a2b207c99fd88f54419f040d05cd9
#
_entry.id   dd4a2b207c99fd88f54419f040d05cd9
#
_cell.length_a   1.000
_cell.length_b   1.000
_cell.length_c   1.000
_cell.angle_alpha   90.00
_cell.angle_beta   90.00
_cell.angle_gamma   90.00
#
_symmetry.space_group_name_H-M   'P 1'
#
loop_
_entity.id
_entity.type
_entity.pdbx_description
1 polymer ?
#
loop_
_entity_poly.entity_id
_entity_poly.type
_entity_poly.pdbx_seq_one_letter_code
_entity_poly.pdbx_strand_id
1 'polypeptide(L)' 'MIDYQKTVKDLRDKLIMTQAEFAKMLGVSFTSIKRWENGLNRPTTTARKQIVELCKENNIELKEVKE' A
#
# COMPACT_ATOMS: atom_id res chain seq x y z
N MET A 1 -1.46 7.50 13.12
CA MET A 1 -0.56 6.77 12.20
C MET A 1 -1.36 6.13 11.07
N ILE A 2 -0.87 6.20 9.85
CA ILE A 2 -1.58 5.66 8.70
C ILE A 2 -1.65 4.14 8.77
N ASP A 3 -2.83 3.58 8.51
CA ASP A 3 -3.02 2.14 8.41
C ASP A 3 -2.61 1.67 7.02
N TYR A 4 -1.34 1.34 6.86
CA TYR A 4 -0.81 0.89 5.57
C TYR A 4 -1.33 -0.49 5.15
N GLN A 5 -1.67 -1.33 6.11
CA GLN A 5 -2.24 -2.65 5.82
C GLN A 5 -3.51 -2.50 4.98
N LYS A 6 -4.43 -1.66 5.44
CA LYS A 6 -5.68 -1.41 4.74
C LYS A 6 -5.49 -0.53 3.51
N THR A 7 -4.65 0.49 3.64
CA THR A 7 -4.39 1.45 2.54
C THR A 7 -3.80 0.76 1.33
N VAL A 8 -2.83 -0.12 1.50
CA VAL A 8 -2.22 -0.86 0.39
C VAL A 8 -3.25 -1.71 -0.33
N LYS A 9 -4.09 -2.40 0.42
CA LYS A 9 -5.14 -3.24 -0.15
C LYS A 9 -6.19 -2.41 -0.89
N ASP A 10 -6.64 -1.31 -0.29
CA ASP A 10 -7.63 -0.43 -0.90
C ASP A 10 -7.09 0.19 -2.19
N LEU A 11 -5.83 0.62 -2.18
CA LEU A 11 -5.19 1.19 -3.35
C LEU A 11 -5.05 0.15 -4.46
N ARG A 12 -4.62 -1.05 -4.12
CA ARG A 12 -4.49 -2.13 -5.09
C ARG A 12 -5.84 -2.49 -5.71
N ASP A 13 -6.89 -2.55 -4.89
CA ASP A 13 -8.24 -2.84 -5.37
C ASP A 13 -8.75 -1.73 -6.28
N LYS A 14 -8.48 -0.48 -5.94
CA LYS A 14 -8.88 0.67 -6.76
C LYS A 14 -8.22 0.64 -8.12
N LEU A 15 -6.95 0.25 -8.17
CA LEU A 15 -6.17 0.16 -9.41
C LEU A 15 -6.43 -1.15 -10.17
N ILE A 16 -7.18 -2.06 -9.57
CA ILE A 16 -7.50 -3.37 -10.14
C ILE A 16 -6.22 -4.12 -10.48
N MET A 17 -5.32 -4.21 -9.50
CA MET A 17 -4.04 -4.87 -9.62
C MET A 17 -3.92 -6.07 -8.71
N THR A 18 -3.22 -7.11 -9.19
CA THR A 18 -2.81 -8.20 -8.32
C THR A 18 -1.68 -7.73 -7.40
N GLN A 19 -1.40 -8.50 -6.36
CA GLN A 19 -0.25 -8.19 -5.47
C GLN A 19 1.06 -8.15 -6.27
N ALA A 20 1.25 -9.06 -7.22
CA ALA A 20 2.46 -9.10 -8.03
C ALA A 20 2.59 -7.87 -8.93
N GLU A 21 1.49 -7.43 -9.54
CA GLU A 21 1.48 -6.24 -10.38
C GLU A 21 1.79 -4.99 -9.56
N PHE A 22 1.20 -4.90 -8.38
CA PHE A 22 1.42 -3.76 -7.49
C PHE A 22 2.87 -3.70 -7.01
N ALA A 23 3.44 -4.86 -6.66
CA ALA A 23 4.84 -4.97 -6.28
C ALA A 23 5.76 -4.48 -7.39
N LYS A 24 5.49 -4.88 -8.62
CA LYS A 24 6.27 -4.45 -9.78
C LYS A 24 6.19 -2.95 -9.98
N MET A 25 5.01 -2.38 -9.85
CA MET A 25 4.80 -0.93 -9.98
C MET A 25 5.60 -0.14 -8.95
N LEU A 26 5.64 -0.62 -7.70
CA LEU A 26 6.36 0.05 -6.63
C LEU A 26 7.86 -0.29 -6.60
N GLY A 27 8.30 -1.25 -7.40
CA GLY A 27 9.70 -1.68 -7.40
C GLY A 27 10.10 -2.45 -6.15
N VAL A 28 9.17 -3.19 -5.56
CA VAL A 28 9.42 -4.01 -4.37
C VAL A 28 9.08 -5.48 -4.66
N SER A 29 9.46 -6.37 -3.75
CA SER A 29 9.17 -7.79 -3.92
C SER A 29 7.69 -8.09 -3.65
N PHE A 30 7.19 -9.14 -4.27
CA PHE A 30 5.85 -9.67 -4.01
C PHE A 30 5.68 -10.00 -2.51
N THR A 31 6.72 -10.57 -1.91
CA THR A 31 6.70 -10.89 -0.48
C THR A 31 6.48 -9.66 0.40
N SER A 32 7.05 -8.53 0.01
CA SER A 32 6.85 -7.26 0.74
C SER A 32 5.39 -6.85 0.73
N ILE A 33 4.73 -6.87 -0.43
CA ILE A 33 3.31 -6.52 -0.53
C ILE A 33 2.47 -7.45 0.35
N LYS A 34 2.75 -8.74 0.29
CA LYS A 34 2.04 -9.74 1.08
C LYS A 34 2.17 -9.48 2.58
N ARG A 35 3.38 -9.15 3.03
CA ARG A 35 3.63 -8.84 4.45
C ARG A 35 2.92 -7.57 4.88
N TRP A 36 2.91 -6.54 4.04
CA TRP A 36 2.22 -5.29 4.36
C TRP A 36 0.72 -5.52 4.50
N GLU A 37 0.12 -6.28 3.60
CA GLU A 37 -1.32 -6.56 3.63
C GLU A 37 -1.71 -7.48 4.79
N ASN A 38 -0.77 -8.28 5.29
CA ASN A 38 -1.01 -9.14 6.46
C ASN A 38 -0.65 -8.46 7.79
N GLY A 39 -0.21 -7.20 7.73
CA GLY A 39 0.14 -6.45 8.94
C GLY A 39 1.44 -6.87 9.61
N LEU A 40 2.30 -7.61 8.90
CA LEU A 40 3.56 -8.11 9.47
C LEU A 40 4.67 -7.07 9.47
N ASN A 41 4.69 -6.20 8.47
CA ASN A 41 5.69 -5.15 8.32
C ASN A 41 5.05 -3.88 7.81
N ARG A 42 5.70 -2.76 8.03
CA ARG A 42 5.32 -1.49 7.40
C ARG A 42 6.11 -1.31 6.11
N PRO A 43 5.55 -0.60 5.12
CA PRO A 43 6.31 -0.20 3.94
C PRO A 43 7.53 0.64 4.34
N THR A 44 8.58 0.57 3.53
CA THR A 44 9.75 1.44 3.70
C THR A 44 9.36 2.90 3.46
N THR A 45 10.22 3.83 3.86
CA THR A 45 9.96 5.26 3.65
C THR A 45 9.70 5.59 2.18
N THR A 46 10.50 5.05 1.27
CA THR A 46 10.32 5.26 -0.16
C THR A 46 8.98 4.73 -0.63
N ALA A 47 8.62 3.52 -0.22
CA ALA A 47 7.33 2.91 -0.60
C ALA A 47 6.16 3.69 -0.02
N ARG A 48 6.28 4.18 1.22
CA ARG A 48 5.22 4.99 1.85
C ARG A 48 4.94 6.26 1.06
N LYS A 49 5.99 6.94 0.59
CA LYS A 49 5.83 8.14 -0.23
C LYS A 49 5.07 7.84 -1.52
N GLN A 50 5.44 6.74 -2.19
CA GLN A 50 4.75 6.32 -3.41
C GLN A 50 3.29 5.98 -3.15
N ILE A 51 3.00 5.27 -2.06
CA ILE A 51 1.65 4.89 -1.69
C ILE A 51 0.78 6.14 -1.42
N VAL A 52 1.32 7.11 -0.68
CA VAL A 52 0.60 8.35 -0.38
C VAL A 52 0.30 9.13 -1.66
N GLU A 53 1.26 9.25 -2.57
CA GLU A 53 1.05 9.94 -3.84
C GLU A 53 0.00 9.24 -4.70
N LEU A 54 0.04 7.92 -4.79
CA LEU A 54 -0.95 7.15 -5.54
C LEU A 54 -2.34 7.31 -4.94
N CYS A 55 -2.45 7.35 -3.63
CA CYS A 55 -3.73 7.59 -2.96
C CYS A 55 -4.28 8.96 -3.32
N LYS A 56 -3.45 9.99 -3.33
CA LYS A 56 -3.87 11.34 -3.72
C LYS A 56 -4.34 11.38 -5.17
N GLU A 57 -3.59 10.74 -6.07
CA GLU A 57 -3.92 10.71 -7.50
C GLU A 57 -5.23 9.98 -7.78
N ASN A 58 -5.57 8.99 -6.95
CA ASN A 58 -6.75 8.16 -7.13
C ASN A 58 -7.88 8.51 -6.17
N ASN A 59 -7.78 9.62 -5.47
CA ASN A 59 -8.80 10.09 -4.52
C ASN A 59 -9.12 9.07 -3.43
N ILE A 60 -8.10 8.37 -2.96
CA ILE A 60 -8.25 7.41 -1.86
C ILE A 60 -7.91 8.11 -0.57
N GLU A 61 -8.83 8.06 0.40
CA GLU A 61 -8.61 8.61 1.71
C GLU A 61 -7.65 7.73 2.51
N LEU A 62 -6.64 8.36 3.12
CA LEU A 62 -5.71 7.67 4.00
C LEU A 62 -6.38 7.41 5.34
N LYS A 63 -6.39 6.16 5.77
CA LYS A 63 -7.03 5.76 7.02
C LYS A 63 -6.02 5.70 8.15
N GLU A 64 -6.46 6.13 9.33
CA GLU A 64 -5.66 6.10 10.53
C GLU A 64 -5.89 4.80 11.29
N VAL A 65 -4.82 4.29 11.91
CA VAL A 65 -4.94 3.17 12.83
C VAL A 65 -5.56 3.71 14.12
N LYS A 66 -6.62 3.06 14.58
CA LYS A 66 -7.21 3.39 15.88
C LYS A 66 -6.46 2.64 16.96
N GLU A 67 -5.98 3.37 17.92
CA GLU A 67 -5.36 2.79 19.12
C GLU A 67 -6.41 2.43 20.16
#